data_093caf1fd1a0d670b267a433c500504a
#
_entry.id   093caf1fd1a0d670b267a433c500504a
#
_cell.length_a   1.000
_cell.length_b   1.000
_cell.length_c   1.000
_cell.angle_alpha   90.00
_cell.angle_beta   90.00
_cell.angle_gamma   90.00
#
_symmetry.space_group_name_H-M   'P 1'
#
loop_
_entity.id
_entity.type
_entity.pdbx_description
1 polymer ?
#
loop_
_entity_poly.entity_id
_entity_poly.type
_entity_poly.pdbx_seq_one_letter_code
_entity_poly.pdbx_strand_id
1 'polypeptide(L)'
;MEVLQFEYLFMLLFTFVIGTVIGSGLNVFVHRIPREEGLWAAIRGCWSPPSHCPRCLQRIAWYDNVPILGWLWLRGRCRNCRGWISPRYPLVELTTGLLFALLYLCEIPLEWQPSGGSLRHPYGPASLYSPALGLVHVRYALHLVLLCALLVATLIDIDLRIIPDAVTLPALATAWVVQGVTGTVFLVPVVYQTPEMARLFAGFALPFAGSPTDDSWWARWARFEGFPAWVLEHPHWHGLAVAAAGMLLGGGVIWGVRLVGGCVLRREAMGFGDFVMMAMIG
;
A
#
# COMPACT_ATOMS: atom_id res chain seq x y z
N MET A 1 -30.19 -1.55 -10.70
CA MET A 1 -29.69 -1.02 -9.43
C MET A 1 -29.41 -2.15 -8.42
N GLU A 2 -30.36 -3.04 -8.15
CA GLU A 2 -30.19 -4.13 -7.17
C GLU A 2 -29.05 -5.11 -7.50
N VAL A 3 -28.90 -5.53 -8.76
CA VAL A 3 -27.84 -6.45 -9.19
C VAL A 3 -26.45 -5.85 -8.97
N LEU A 4 -26.25 -4.58 -9.30
CA LEU A 4 -24.98 -3.87 -9.12
C LEU A 4 -24.61 -3.70 -7.64
N GLN A 5 -25.59 -3.47 -6.79
CA GLN A 5 -25.38 -3.41 -5.34
C GLN A 5 -24.99 -4.77 -4.78
N PHE A 6 -25.57 -5.84 -5.31
CA PHE A 6 -25.21 -7.20 -4.90
C PHE A 6 -23.78 -7.57 -5.30
N GLU A 7 -23.38 -7.28 -6.54
CA GLU A 7 -22.00 -7.53 -7.02
C GLU A 7 -20.96 -6.76 -6.19
N TYR A 8 -21.27 -5.50 -5.89
CA TYR A 8 -20.38 -4.67 -5.06
C TYR A 8 -20.25 -5.21 -3.63
N LEU A 9 -21.36 -5.58 -3.00
CA LEU A 9 -21.37 -6.17 -1.67
C LEU A 9 -20.64 -7.51 -1.64
N PHE A 10 -20.79 -8.31 -2.69
CA PHE A 10 -20.06 -9.57 -2.85
C PHE A 10 -18.55 -9.31 -2.92
N MET A 11 -18.10 -8.35 -3.73
CA MET A 11 -16.69 -7.98 -3.84
C MET A 11 -16.13 -7.42 -2.54
N LEU A 12 -16.91 -6.63 -1.81
CA LEU A 12 -16.53 -6.12 -0.50
C LEU A 12 -16.34 -7.25 0.52
N LEU A 13 -17.26 -8.21 0.56
CA LEU A 13 -17.13 -9.38 1.42
C LEU A 13 -15.94 -10.26 0.99
N PHE A 14 -15.76 -10.43 -0.31
CA PHE A 14 -14.64 -11.19 -0.85
C PHE A 14 -13.29 -10.58 -0.47
N THR A 15 -13.13 -9.26 -0.61
CA THR A 15 -11.90 -8.55 -0.19
C THR A 15 -11.68 -8.65 1.31
N PHE A 16 -12.73 -8.57 2.13
CA PHE A 16 -12.64 -8.80 3.57
C PHE A 16 -12.10 -10.21 3.88
N VAL A 17 -12.69 -11.25 3.29
CA VAL A 17 -12.28 -12.64 3.51
C VAL A 17 -10.83 -12.85 3.07
N ILE A 18 -10.44 -12.37 1.88
CA ILE A 18 -9.05 -12.44 1.43
C ILE A 18 -8.13 -11.71 2.41
N GLY A 19 -8.52 -10.53 2.88
CA GLY A 19 -7.76 -9.77 3.86
C GLY A 19 -7.55 -10.54 5.17
N THR A 20 -8.56 -11.27 5.66
CA THR A 20 -8.37 -12.11 6.87
C THR A 20 -7.38 -13.26 6.62
N VAL A 21 -7.42 -13.90 5.44
CA VAL A 21 -6.49 -14.97 5.05
C VAL A 21 -5.06 -14.43 4.95
N ILE A 22 -4.87 -13.28 4.31
CA ILE A 22 -3.58 -12.61 4.24
C ILE A 22 -3.12 -12.23 5.64
N GLY A 23 -4.00 -11.68 6.49
CA GLY A 23 -3.70 -11.35 7.89
C GLY A 23 -3.17 -12.53 8.69
N SER A 24 -3.69 -13.73 8.45
CA SER A 24 -3.15 -14.96 9.05
C SER A 24 -1.70 -15.22 8.59
N GLY A 25 -1.40 -14.98 7.32
CA GLY A 25 -0.01 -15.01 6.79
C GLY A 25 0.88 -13.93 7.40
N LEU A 26 0.36 -12.70 7.57
CA LEU A 26 1.12 -11.59 8.17
C LEU A 26 1.54 -11.92 9.62
N ASN A 27 0.73 -12.62 10.39
CA ASN A 27 1.12 -13.11 11.72
C ASN A 27 2.39 -13.98 11.67
N VAL A 28 2.53 -14.81 10.63
CA VAL A 28 3.75 -15.63 10.41
C VAL A 28 4.95 -14.73 10.12
N PHE A 29 4.77 -13.71 9.29
CA PHE A 29 5.84 -12.76 8.92
C PHE A 29 6.32 -11.97 10.14
N VAL A 30 5.41 -11.39 10.92
CA VAL A 30 5.73 -10.67 12.15
C VAL A 30 6.57 -11.52 13.11
N HIS A 31 6.27 -12.82 13.19
CA HIS A 31 6.96 -13.71 14.12
C HIS A 31 8.30 -14.24 13.61
N ARG A 32 8.44 -14.43 12.29
CA ARG A 32 9.61 -15.10 11.70
C ARG A 32 10.66 -14.17 11.16
N ILE A 33 10.25 -13.06 10.48
CA ILE A 33 11.20 -12.13 9.86
C ILE A 33 12.27 -11.63 10.83
N PRO A 34 11.95 -11.20 12.07
CA PRO A 34 12.97 -10.67 12.97
C PRO A 34 13.98 -11.71 13.52
N ARG A 35 13.73 -13.00 13.28
CA ARG A 35 14.58 -14.07 13.79
C ARG A 35 15.62 -14.57 12.81
N GLU A 36 15.50 -14.16 11.57
CA GLU A 36 16.36 -14.56 10.49
C GLU A 36 17.36 -13.46 10.15
N GLU A 37 18.62 -13.80 9.97
CA GLU A 37 19.64 -12.87 9.53
C GLU A 37 19.69 -12.80 7.99
N GLY A 38 19.34 -11.64 7.46
CA GLY A 38 19.37 -11.35 6.03
C GLY A 38 18.06 -11.55 5.28
N LEU A 39 17.89 -10.77 4.22
CA LEU A 39 16.68 -10.66 3.40
C LEU A 39 16.18 -12.03 2.89
N TRP A 40 17.06 -12.82 2.29
CA TRP A 40 16.68 -14.09 1.67
C TRP A 40 16.32 -15.17 2.69
N ALA A 41 17.01 -15.21 3.84
CA ALA A 41 16.70 -16.12 4.93
C ALA A 41 15.33 -15.80 5.52
N ALA A 42 15.05 -14.52 5.78
CA ALA A 42 13.77 -14.04 6.28
C ALA A 42 12.60 -14.40 5.32
N ILE A 43 12.77 -14.17 4.02
CA ILE A 43 11.74 -14.52 3.02
C ILE A 43 11.52 -16.04 2.97
N ARG A 44 12.57 -16.85 2.96
CA ARG A 44 12.43 -18.31 2.98
C ARG A 44 11.81 -18.82 4.27
N GLY A 45 12.20 -18.26 5.40
CA GLY A 45 11.67 -18.60 6.71
C GLY A 45 10.16 -18.42 6.83
N CYS A 46 9.58 -17.51 6.06
CA CYS A 46 8.13 -17.29 6.04
C CYS A 46 7.33 -18.49 5.48
N TRP A 47 7.93 -19.29 4.60
CA TRP A 47 7.26 -20.42 3.93
C TRP A 47 7.50 -21.78 4.60
N SER A 48 8.51 -21.92 5.43
CA SER A 48 8.88 -23.19 6.07
C SER A 48 9.43 -22.95 7.48
N PRO A 49 9.09 -23.75 8.46
CA PRO A 49 8.17 -24.91 8.49
C PRO A 49 6.69 -24.51 8.54
N PRO A 50 5.76 -25.47 8.37
CA PRO A 50 4.32 -25.20 8.51
C PRO A 50 3.98 -24.72 9.93
N SER A 51 2.83 -24.04 10.09
CA SER A 51 2.37 -23.53 11.38
C SER A 51 2.22 -24.64 12.41
N HIS A 52 2.78 -24.42 13.60
CA HIS A 52 2.76 -25.38 14.71
C HIS A 52 2.51 -24.66 16.05
N CYS A 53 2.02 -25.39 17.01
CA CYS A 53 1.83 -24.85 18.35
C CYS A 53 3.19 -24.62 19.04
N PRO A 54 3.48 -23.43 19.58
CA PRO A 54 4.78 -23.16 20.20
C PRO A 54 5.03 -23.95 21.50
N ARG A 55 3.99 -24.52 22.11
CA ARG A 55 4.10 -25.29 23.36
C ARG A 55 4.32 -26.77 23.15
N CYS A 56 3.55 -27.38 22.24
CA CYS A 56 3.61 -28.82 22.02
C CYS A 56 4.25 -29.23 20.69
N LEU A 57 4.64 -28.24 19.87
CA LEU A 57 5.25 -28.40 18.55
C LEU A 57 4.41 -29.21 17.55
N GLN A 58 3.16 -29.54 17.92
CA GLN A 58 2.23 -30.23 17.02
C GLN A 58 1.82 -29.30 15.89
N ARG A 59 1.80 -29.80 14.66
CA ARG A 59 1.34 -29.10 13.47
C ARG A 59 -0.13 -28.70 13.63
N ILE A 60 -0.47 -27.46 13.27
CA ILE A 60 -1.84 -26.96 13.26
C ILE A 60 -2.54 -27.52 12.02
N ALA A 61 -3.71 -28.13 12.21
CA ALA A 61 -4.53 -28.61 11.10
C ALA A 61 -5.10 -27.42 10.29
N TRP A 62 -5.26 -27.59 9.00
CA TRP A 62 -5.73 -26.48 8.12
C TRP A 62 -7.07 -25.91 8.56
N TYR A 63 -8.00 -26.74 9.03
CA TYR A 63 -9.32 -26.31 9.54
C TYR A 63 -9.25 -25.57 10.89
N ASP A 64 -8.20 -25.74 11.67
CA ASP A 64 -7.93 -24.98 12.90
C ASP A 64 -7.24 -23.64 12.61
N ASN A 65 -6.72 -23.48 11.40
CA ASN A 65 -6.04 -22.29 10.92
C ASN A 65 -6.94 -21.40 10.04
N VAL A 66 -8.26 -21.65 10.03
CA VAL A 66 -9.22 -20.76 9.38
C VAL A 66 -9.22 -19.43 10.14
N PRO A 67 -8.94 -18.30 9.46
CA PRO A 67 -8.81 -17.01 10.14
C PRO A 67 -10.01 -16.68 11.01
N ILE A 68 -9.75 -16.11 12.18
CA ILE A 68 -10.75 -15.71 13.20
C ILE A 68 -11.56 -16.92 13.71
N LEU A 69 -12.17 -17.68 12.80
CA LEU A 69 -13.08 -18.77 13.15
C LEU A 69 -12.35 -19.93 13.87
N GLY A 70 -11.13 -20.28 13.45
CA GLY A 70 -10.32 -21.31 14.11
C GLY A 70 -10.07 -20.97 15.56
N TRP A 71 -9.71 -19.71 15.86
CA TRP A 71 -9.49 -19.26 17.24
C TRP A 71 -10.79 -19.26 18.07
N LEU A 72 -11.90 -18.79 17.51
CA LEU A 72 -13.21 -18.79 18.17
C LEU A 72 -13.69 -20.21 18.45
N TRP A 73 -13.58 -21.12 17.48
CA TRP A 73 -13.97 -22.51 17.61
C TRP A 73 -13.17 -23.25 18.69
N LEU A 74 -11.86 -23.00 18.74
CA LEU A 74 -10.97 -23.56 19.74
C LEU A 74 -11.02 -22.81 21.09
N ARG A 75 -11.80 -21.74 21.19
CA ARG A 75 -11.91 -20.88 22.39
C ARG A 75 -10.55 -20.38 22.87
N GLY A 76 -9.68 -20.01 21.92
CA GLY A 76 -8.33 -19.53 22.20
C GLY A 76 -7.39 -20.57 22.78
N ARG A 77 -7.60 -21.87 22.54
CA ARG A 77 -6.76 -22.95 23.08
C ARG A 77 -6.32 -23.92 22.00
N CYS A 78 -5.10 -24.42 22.12
CA CYS A 78 -4.60 -25.46 21.22
C CYS A 78 -5.44 -26.74 21.34
N ARG A 79 -5.79 -27.36 20.22
CA ARG A 79 -6.56 -28.61 20.17
C ARG A 79 -5.86 -29.75 20.92
N ASN A 80 -4.54 -29.83 20.82
CA ASN A 80 -3.74 -30.93 21.37
C ASN A 80 -3.37 -30.71 22.84
N CYS A 81 -2.65 -29.63 23.18
CA CYS A 81 -2.13 -29.40 24.53
C CYS A 81 -3.00 -28.47 25.40
N ARG A 82 -4.11 -27.95 24.87
CA ARG A 82 -5.00 -26.98 25.54
C ARG A 82 -4.30 -25.69 25.99
N GLY A 83 -3.05 -25.46 25.57
CA GLY A 83 -2.33 -24.22 25.81
C GLY A 83 -3.03 -23.03 25.20
N TRP A 84 -2.95 -21.88 25.88
CA TRP A 84 -3.59 -20.65 25.47
C TRP A 84 -2.94 -20.06 24.20
N ILE A 85 -3.79 -19.58 23.26
CA ILE A 85 -3.41 -18.91 22.01
C ILE A 85 -3.79 -17.43 22.13
N SER A 86 -2.83 -16.55 21.92
CA SER A 86 -3.04 -15.10 22.06
C SER A 86 -4.17 -14.58 21.16
N PRO A 87 -5.02 -13.67 21.65
CA PRO A 87 -6.05 -13.02 20.85
C PRO A 87 -5.46 -12.05 19.81
N ARG A 88 -4.18 -11.75 19.89
CA ARG A 88 -3.48 -10.93 18.89
C ARG A 88 -3.61 -11.53 17.47
N TYR A 89 -3.57 -12.88 17.35
CA TYR A 89 -3.70 -13.54 16.06
C TYR A 89 -5.02 -13.21 15.35
N PRO A 90 -6.19 -13.50 15.91
CA PRO A 90 -7.45 -13.15 15.26
C PRO A 90 -7.68 -11.64 15.17
N LEU A 91 -7.09 -10.82 16.04
CA LEU A 91 -7.16 -9.36 15.92
C LEU A 91 -6.41 -8.85 14.69
N VAL A 92 -5.22 -9.35 14.41
CA VAL A 92 -4.47 -8.99 13.18
C VAL A 92 -5.24 -9.44 11.94
N GLU A 93 -5.80 -10.64 11.95
CA GLU A 93 -6.62 -11.18 10.87
C GLU A 93 -7.85 -10.29 10.60
N LEU A 94 -8.59 -9.95 11.64
CA LEU A 94 -9.76 -9.07 11.55
C LEU A 94 -9.38 -7.67 11.06
N THR A 95 -8.35 -7.08 11.64
CA THR A 95 -7.88 -5.73 11.26
C THR A 95 -7.46 -5.70 9.79
N THR A 96 -6.72 -6.71 9.32
CA THR A 96 -6.31 -6.80 7.92
C THR A 96 -7.53 -6.93 7.00
N GLY A 97 -8.50 -7.77 7.35
CA GLY A 97 -9.74 -7.92 6.59
C GLY A 97 -10.54 -6.61 6.51
N LEU A 98 -10.70 -5.93 7.64
CA LEU A 98 -11.39 -4.64 7.68
C LEU A 98 -10.68 -3.55 6.87
N LEU A 99 -9.35 -3.48 6.95
CA LEU A 99 -8.57 -2.52 6.19
C LEU A 99 -8.63 -2.80 4.68
N PHE A 100 -8.64 -4.07 4.26
CA PHE A 100 -8.83 -4.45 2.85
C PHE A 100 -10.18 -4.00 2.33
N ALA A 101 -11.25 -4.27 3.08
CA ALA A 101 -12.60 -3.84 2.74
C ALA A 101 -12.74 -2.31 2.73
N LEU A 102 -12.16 -1.63 3.73
CA LEU A 102 -12.18 -0.17 3.80
C LEU A 102 -11.43 0.47 2.63
N LEU A 103 -10.26 -0.04 2.29
CA LEU A 103 -9.50 0.44 1.13
C LEU A 103 -10.29 0.22 -0.17
N TYR A 104 -10.97 -0.92 -0.30
CA TYR A 104 -11.85 -1.19 -1.44
C TYR A 104 -12.99 -0.16 -1.54
N LEU A 105 -13.64 0.17 -0.42
CA LEU A 105 -14.68 1.22 -0.35
C LEU A 105 -14.15 2.59 -0.75
N CYS A 106 -12.92 2.92 -0.36
CA CYS A 106 -12.32 4.22 -0.66
C CYS A 106 -11.85 4.35 -2.12
N GLU A 107 -11.33 3.27 -2.70
CA GLU A 107 -10.72 3.33 -4.03
C GLU A 107 -11.65 2.93 -5.16
N ILE A 108 -12.67 2.12 -4.89
CA ILE A 108 -13.60 1.58 -5.88
C ILE A 108 -15.03 1.95 -5.46
N PRO A 109 -15.44 3.21 -5.57
CA PRO A 109 -16.78 3.64 -5.21
C PRO A 109 -17.84 2.98 -6.10
N LEU A 110 -19.03 2.79 -5.56
CA LEU A 110 -20.16 2.11 -6.23
C LEU A 110 -20.52 2.73 -7.59
N GLU A 111 -20.31 4.02 -7.72
CA GLU A 111 -20.58 4.80 -8.95
C GLU A 111 -19.61 4.48 -10.11
N TRP A 112 -18.52 3.78 -9.84
CA TRP A 112 -17.50 3.37 -10.81
C TRP A 112 -17.84 2.06 -11.53
N GLN A 113 -18.96 1.46 -11.25
CA GLN A 113 -19.37 0.25 -11.94
C GLN A 113 -19.90 0.57 -13.36
N PRO A 114 -19.67 -0.32 -14.35
CA PRO A 114 -19.83 -0.03 -15.79
C PRO A 114 -21.27 0.10 -16.28
N SER A 115 -22.17 0.62 -15.49
CA SER A 115 -23.54 0.93 -15.90
C SER A 115 -23.65 2.26 -16.64
N GLY A 116 -22.89 2.43 -17.72
CA GLY A 116 -23.16 3.45 -18.75
C GLY A 116 -23.02 4.93 -18.37
N GLY A 117 -22.61 5.23 -17.16
CA GLY A 117 -22.30 6.62 -16.74
C GLY A 117 -20.93 7.01 -17.25
N SER A 118 -20.89 7.93 -18.22
CA SER A 118 -19.63 8.54 -18.64
C SER A 118 -19.05 9.30 -17.47
N LEU A 119 -18.13 8.66 -16.75
CA LEU A 119 -17.22 9.37 -15.86
C LEU A 119 -16.41 10.33 -16.75
N ARG A 120 -16.89 11.57 -16.82
CA ARG A 120 -16.07 12.66 -17.33
C ARG A 120 -14.95 12.85 -16.33
N HIS A 121 -13.87 12.10 -16.55
CA HIS A 121 -12.63 12.43 -15.87
C HIS A 121 -12.25 13.83 -16.33
N PRO A 122 -11.94 14.78 -15.43
CA PRO A 122 -11.65 16.17 -15.81
C PRO A 122 -10.43 16.30 -16.74
N TYR A 123 -9.73 15.24 -17.07
CA TYR A 123 -8.42 15.23 -17.72
C TYR A 123 -8.38 14.55 -19.09
N GLY A 124 -9.42 14.58 -19.87
CA GLY A 124 -9.28 14.19 -21.26
C GLY A 124 -10.19 13.08 -21.75
N PRO A 125 -10.05 12.67 -23.02
CA PRO A 125 -10.93 11.70 -23.62
C PRO A 125 -10.87 10.37 -22.86
N ALA A 126 -12.02 9.81 -22.58
CA ALA A 126 -12.24 8.55 -21.86
C ALA A 126 -11.37 7.36 -22.35
N SER A 127 -10.70 7.48 -23.48
CA SER A 127 -9.84 6.48 -24.08
C SER A 127 -8.51 6.23 -23.38
N LEU A 128 -7.95 7.24 -22.68
CA LEU A 128 -6.71 7.10 -21.90
C LEU A 128 -6.99 6.74 -20.43
N TYR A 129 -8.20 7.03 -19.98
CA TYR A 129 -8.70 6.76 -18.64
C TYR A 129 -10.02 6.01 -18.64
N SER A 130 -10.39 5.39 -19.74
CA SER A 130 -11.21 4.21 -19.59
C SER A 130 -10.32 3.30 -18.74
N PRO A 131 -10.49 3.29 -17.41
CA PRO A 131 -9.79 2.31 -16.66
C PRO A 131 -10.38 1.04 -17.21
N ALA A 132 -9.63 0.36 -18.04
CA ALA A 132 -9.83 -1.04 -18.05
C ALA A 132 -9.93 -1.36 -16.56
N LEU A 133 -11.06 -1.91 -16.14
CA LEU A 133 -11.37 -2.27 -14.74
C LEU A 133 -10.12 -2.87 -14.03
N GLY A 134 -9.21 -3.46 -14.84
CA GLY A 134 -7.91 -3.93 -14.47
C GLY A 134 -6.97 -2.90 -13.86
N LEU A 135 -6.88 -1.68 -14.34
CA LEU A 135 -5.87 -0.72 -13.85
C LEU A 135 -6.21 -0.17 -12.45
N VAL A 136 -7.50 0.00 -12.16
CA VAL A 136 -7.96 0.39 -10.82
C VAL A 136 -7.68 -0.72 -9.82
N HIS A 137 -7.91 -1.98 -10.22
CA HIS A 137 -7.60 -3.14 -9.37
C HIS A 137 -6.10 -3.36 -9.21
N VAL A 138 -5.27 -3.04 -10.20
CA VAL A 138 -3.80 -3.04 -10.06
C VAL A 138 -3.35 -2.00 -9.04
N ARG A 139 -3.90 -0.79 -9.09
CA ARG A 139 -3.63 0.25 -8.09
C ARG A 139 -4.06 -0.20 -6.70
N TYR A 140 -5.27 -0.72 -6.57
CA TYR A 140 -5.77 -1.29 -5.32
C TYR A 140 -4.85 -2.39 -4.79
N ALA A 141 -4.41 -3.32 -5.65
CA ALA A 141 -3.48 -4.38 -5.26
C ALA A 141 -2.12 -3.83 -4.79
N LEU A 142 -1.61 -2.77 -5.43
CA LEU A 142 -0.38 -2.09 -5.01
C LEU A 142 -0.54 -1.47 -3.62
N HIS A 143 -1.65 -0.80 -3.36
CA HIS A 143 -1.94 -0.25 -2.04
C HIS A 143 -2.15 -1.33 -0.98
N LEU A 144 -2.68 -2.51 -1.35
CA LEU A 144 -2.72 -3.65 -0.43
C LEU A 144 -1.33 -4.17 -0.06
N VAL A 145 -0.39 -4.21 -1.01
CA VAL A 145 1.01 -4.57 -0.72
C VAL A 145 1.63 -3.57 0.26
N LEU A 146 1.44 -2.27 0.03
CA LEU A 146 1.90 -1.22 0.93
C LEU A 146 1.27 -1.37 2.32
N LEU A 147 -0.04 -1.57 2.39
CA LEU A 147 -0.77 -1.76 3.63
C LEU A 147 -0.25 -2.97 4.43
N CYS A 148 -0.03 -4.11 3.76
CA CYS A 148 0.53 -5.30 4.40
C CYS A 148 1.94 -5.06 4.92
N ALA A 149 2.80 -4.39 4.15
CA ALA A 149 4.15 -4.04 4.57
C ALA A 149 4.13 -3.11 5.80
N LEU A 150 3.28 -2.09 5.80
CA LEU A 150 3.11 -1.18 6.92
C LEU A 150 2.58 -1.89 8.18
N LEU A 151 1.60 -2.78 8.03
CA LEU A 151 1.08 -3.57 9.15
C LEU A 151 2.16 -4.46 9.77
N VAL A 152 2.93 -5.19 8.94
CA VAL A 152 4.02 -6.04 9.43
C VAL A 152 5.10 -5.20 10.09
N ALA A 153 5.54 -4.12 9.45
CA ALA A 153 6.56 -3.20 10.00
C ALA A 153 6.10 -2.63 11.35
N THR A 154 4.86 -2.12 11.43
CA THR A 154 4.28 -1.57 12.67
C THR A 154 4.21 -2.61 13.78
N LEU A 155 3.76 -3.83 13.50
CA LEU A 155 3.65 -4.88 14.50
C LEU A 155 5.02 -5.35 15.00
N ILE A 156 6.04 -5.38 14.13
CA ILE A 156 7.42 -5.69 14.52
C ILE A 156 8.02 -4.53 15.32
N ASP A 157 7.77 -3.29 14.92
CA ASP A 157 8.29 -2.11 15.60
C ASP A 157 7.71 -1.98 17.03
N ILE A 158 6.43 -2.25 17.22
CA ILE A 158 5.80 -2.31 18.55
C ILE A 158 6.49 -3.34 19.46
N ASP A 159 6.88 -4.49 18.91
CA ASP A 159 7.47 -5.58 19.71
C ASP A 159 8.96 -5.38 19.94
N LEU A 160 9.70 -4.95 18.93
CA LEU A 160 11.17 -5.01 18.89
C LEU A 160 11.85 -3.66 18.63
N ARG A 161 11.09 -2.63 18.26
CA ARG A 161 11.57 -1.29 17.88
C ARG A 161 12.58 -1.32 16.74
N ILE A 162 12.30 -2.16 15.74
CA ILE A 162 13.07 -2.27 14.50
C ILE A 162 12.13 -2.34 13.31
N ILE A 163 12.58 -1.83 12.17
CA ILE A 163 11.89 -1.94 10.89
C ILE A 163 12.77 -2.79 9.98
N PRO A 164 12.37 -4.05 9.68
CA PRO A 164 13.20 -4.97 8.91
C PRO A 164 13.18 -4.63 7.41
N ASP A 165 14.36 -4.59 6.79
CA ASP A 165 14.50 -4.42 5.34
C ASP A 165 13.80 -5.54 4.54
N ALA A 166 13.66 -6.72 5.15
CA ALA A 166 12.93 -7.85 4.57
C ALA A 166 11.44 -7.59 4.34
N VAL A 167 10.88 -6.54 4.95
CA VAL A 167 9.50 -6.08 4.73
C VAL A 167 9.48 -4.92 3.74
N THR A 168 10.33 -3.92 3.93
CA THR A 168 10.28 -2.66 3.19
C THR A 168 10.84 -2.79 1.78
N LEU A 169 11.96 -3.49 1.58
CA LEU A 169 12.58 -3.62 0.25
C LEU A 169 11.73 -4.40 -0.77
N PRO A 170 11.09 -5.54 -0.42
CA PRO A 170 10.18 -6.20 -1.37
C PRO A 170 8.98 -5.35 -1.76
N ALA A 171 8.41 -4.59 -0.83
CA ALA A 171 7.30 -3.70 -1.11
C ALA A 171 7.73 -2.54 -2.03
N LEU A 172 8.87 -1.91 -1.75
CA LEU A 172 9.48 -0.90 -2.61
C LEU A 172 9.75 -1.44 -4.03
N ALA A 173 10.37 -2.62 -4.13
CA ALA A 173 10.64 -3.25 -5.41
C ALA A 173 9.36 -3.56 -6.20
N THR A 174 8.29 -4.01 -5.50
CA THR A 174 6.98 -4.25 -6.11
C THR A 174 6.40 -2.96 -6.68
N ALA A 175 6.47 -1.85 -5.94
CA ALA A 175 6.02 -0.54 -6.40
C ALA A 175 6.75 -0.12 -7.69
N TRP A 176 8.08 -0.23 -7.71
CA TRP A 176 8.89 0.10 -8.89
C TRP A 176 8.53 -0.75 -10.11
N VAL A 177 8.40 -2.07 -9.93
CA VAL A 177 8.04 -2.98 -11.02
C VAL A 177 6.65 -2.66 -11.56
N VAL A 178 5.66 -2.51 -10.67
CA VAL A 178 4.28 -2.21 -11.09
C VAL A 178 4.22 -0.87 -11.81
N GLN A 179 4.86 0.18 -11.29
CA GLN A 179 4.90 1.50 -11.92
C GLN A 179 5.59 1.46 -13.30
N GLY A 180 6.71 0.76 -13.40
CA GLY A 180 7.43 0.62 -14.66
C GLY A 180 6.66 -0.19 -15.71
N VAL A 181 5.94 -1.23 -15.30
CA VAL A 181 5.18 -2.08 -16.22
C VAL A 181 3.86 -1.43 -16.64
N THR A 182 3.15 -0.81 -15.72
CA THR A 182 1.80 -0.29 -15.99
C THR A 182 1.80 1.17 -16.43
N GLY A 183 2.73 1.98 -15.95
CA GLY A 183 2.75 3.43 -16.18
C GLY A 183 1.49 4.15 -15.68
N THR A 184 0.76 3.56 -14.73
CA THR A 184 -0.61 3.94 -14.38
C THR A 184 -0.72 4.98 -13.28
N VAL A 185 0.34 5.21 -12.50
CA VAL A 185 0.34 6.20 -11.45
C VAL A 185 1.00 7.48 -11.95
N PHE A 186 0.20 8.51 -12.04
CA PHE A 186 0.64 9.84 -12.41
C PHE A 186 0.71 10.71 -11.17
N LEU A 187 1.79 11.45 -10.98
CA LEU A 187 1.91 12.44 -9.91
C LEU A 187 0.77 13.47 -9.96
N VAL A 188 0.39 13.85 -11.16
CA VAL A 188 -0.59 14.88 -11.45
C VAL A 188 -2.02 14.52 -11.02
N PRO A 189 -2.57 13.29 -11.23
CA PRO A 189 -3.92 12.96 -10.78
C PRO A 189 -4.12 12.98 -9.27
N VAL A 190 -3.07 12.71 -8.48
CA VAL A 190 -3.17 12.78 -7.01
C VAL A 190 -3.47 14.21 -6.55
N VAL A 191 -2.87 15.19 -7.21
CA VAL A 191 -3.05 16.62 -6.92
C VAL A 191 -4.40 17.15 -7.45
N TYR A 192 -4.95 16.51 -8.51
CA TYR A 192 -6.14 17.00 -9.22
C TYR A 192 -7.40 16.17 -9.00
N GLN A 193 -7.44 15.31 -8.00
CA GLN A 193 -8.59 14.45 -7.73
C GLN A 193 -9.88 15.22 -7.42
N THR A 194 -9.76 16.45 -6.91
CA THR A 194 -10.91 17.32 -6.68
C THR A 194 -10.68 18.73 -7.27
N PRO A 195 -11.75 19.41 -7.76
CA PRO A 195 -11.64 20.77 -8.22
C PRO A 195 -11.10 21.76 -7.17
N GLU A 196 -11.31 21.44 -5.90
CA GLU A 196 -10.86 22.26 -4.77
C GLU A 196 -9.35 22.14 -4.57
N MET A 197 -8.81 20.92 -4.62
CA MET A 197 -7.36 20.67 -4.57
C MET A 197 -6.66 21.30 -5.79
N ALA A 198 -7.25 21.15 -6.98
CA ALA A 198 -6.73 21.80 -8.18
C ALA A 198 -6.64 23.33 -8.03
N ARG A 199 -7.68 23.97 -7.46
CA ARG A 199 -7.67 25.42 -7.19
C ARG A 199 -6.63 25.81 -6.13
N LEU A 200 -6.48 25.01 -5.07
CA LEU A 200 -5.49 25.25 -4.02
C LEU A 200 -4.07 25.24 -4.61
N PHE A 201 -3.73 24.21 -5.39
CA PHE A 201 -2.43 24.10 -6.04
C PHE A 201 -2.22 25.13 -7.14
N ALA A 202 -3.28 25.50 -7.88
CA ALA A 202 -3.23 26.62 -8.80
C ALA A 202 -2.82 27.92 -8.10
N GLY A 203 -3.35 28.18 -6.91
CA GLY A 203 -2.97 29.34 -6.10
C GLY A 203 -1.49 29.37 -5.72
N PHE A 204 -0.87 28.20 -5.50
CA PHE A 204 0.58 28.08 -5.24
C PHE A 204 1.43 28.15 -6.51
N ALA A 205 0.94 27.61 -7.63
CA ALA A 205 1.68 27.53 -8.88
C ALA A 205 1.59 28.78 -9.74
N LEU A 206 0.49 29.53 -9.67
CA LEU A 206 0.26 30.76 -10.45
C LEU A 206 1.37 31.81 -10.31
N PRO A 207 1.98 32.07 -9.14
CA PRO A 207 3.10 33.01 -9.03
C PRO A 207 4.32 32.61 -9.86
N PHE A 208 4.46 31.31 -10.15
CA PHE A 208 5.57 30.74 -10.92
C PHE A 208 5.19 30.46 -12.39
N ALA A 209 3.92 30.58 -12.74
CA ALA A 209 3.39 30.25 -14.07
C ALA A 209 3.72 31.27 -15.15
N GLY A 210 4.35 32.38 -14.81
CA GLY A 210 4.70 33.43 -15.76
C GLY A 210 3.48 34.15 -16.38
N SER A 211 3.68 34.76 -17.55
CA SER A 211 2.60 35.41 -18.31
C SER A 211 1.57 34.38 -18.79
N PRO A 212 0.28 34.75 -18.93
CA PRO A 212 -0.73 33.88 -19.57
C PRO A 212 -0.38 33.47 -21.01
N THR A 213 0.57 34.17 -21.64
CA THR A 213 1.08 33.88 -22.99
C THR A 213 2.31 32.99 -23.00
N ASP A 214 2.80 32.57 -21.86
CA ASP A 214 3.94 31.63 -21.78
C ASP A 214 3.49 30.22 -22.12
N ASP A 215 3.92 29.70 -23.26
CA ASP A 215 3.63 28.37 -23.78
C ASP A 215 4.65 27.32 -23.34
N SER A 216 5.55 27.63 -22.41
CA SER A 216 6.48 26.66 -21.86
C SER A 216 5.71 25.49 -21.22
N TRP A 217 6.29 24.28 -21.26
CA TRP A 217 5.67 23.07 -20.74
C TRP A 217 5.31 23.19 -19.25
N TRP A 218 6.13 23.86 -18.46
CA TRP A 218 5.91 24.08 -17.04
C TRP A 218 4.81 25.15 -16.79
N ALA A 219 4.68 26.19 -17.64
CA ALA A 219 3.61 27.17 -17.54
C ALA A 219 2.25 26.55 -17.91
N ARG A 220 2.19 25.71 -18.94
CA ARG A 220 0.99 24.93 -19.27
C ARG A 220 0.64 23.95 -18.17
N TRP A 221 1.63 23.30 -17.57
CA TRP A 221 1.45 22.43 -16.42
C TRP A 221 0.88 23.20 -15.21
N ALA A 222 1.43 24.38 -14.91
CA ALA A 222 0.94 25.24 -13.82
C ALA A 222 -0.49 25.80 -14.09
N ARG A 223 -0.87 25.97 -15.37
CA ARG A 223 -2.24 26.37 -15.76
C ARG A 223 -3.19 25.19 -15.95
N PHE A 224 -2.71 23.98 -15.80
CA PHE A 224 -3.51 22.75 -15.93
C PHE A 224 -4.08 22.49 -17.33
N GLU A 225 -3.39 22.92 -18.36
CA GLU A 225 -3.81 22.77 -19.76
C GLU A 225 -3.54 21.38 -20.37
N GLY A 226 -3.21 20.39 -19.54
CA GLY A 226 -3.04 19.00 -19.93
C GLY A 226 -1.66 18.43 -19.61
N PHE A 227 -1.49 17.15 -19.90
CA PHE A 227 -0.20 16.47 -19.72
C PHE A 227 0.79 16.85 -20.82
N PRO A 228 2.10 17.00 -20.50
CA PRO A 228 3.11 17.11 -21.53
C PRO A 228 3.03 15.90 -22.49
N ALA A 229 3.22 16.14 -23.77
CA ALA A 229 3.11 15.10 -24.81
C ALA A 229 3.98 13.87 -24.50
N TRP A 230 5.20 14.09 -24.01
CA TRP A 230 6.13 13.01 -23.68
C TRP A 230 5.60 12.06 -22.58
N VAL A 231 4.77 12.55 -21.64
CA VAL A 231 4.14 11.73 -20.59
C VAL A 231 3.14 10.76 -21.22
N LEU A 232 2.39 11.24 -22.23
CA LEU A 232 1.41 10.44 -22.94
C LEU A 232 2.06 9.43 -23.89
N GLU A 233 3.21 9.81 -24.49
CA GLU A 233 3.99 8.95 -25.38
C GLU A 233 4.81 7.90 -24.62
N HIS A 234 5.23 8.22 -23.39
CA HIS A 234 6.11 7.38 -22.58
C HIS A 234 5.61 7.14 -21.16
N PRO A 235 4.42 6.55 -20.96
CA PRO A 235 3.78 6.40 -19.65
C PRO A 235 4.63 5.55 -18.68
N HIS A 236 5.34 4.55 -19.17
CA HIS A 236 6.22 3.69 -18.37
C HIS A 236 7.42 4.46 -17.78
N TRP A 237 8.06 5.29 -18.58
CA TRP A 237 9.17 6.14 -18.11
C TRP A 237 8.68 7.18 -17.09
N HIS A 238 7.50 7.73 -17.34
CA HIS A 238 6.87 8.65 -16.38
C HIS A 238 6.55 7.93 -15.06
N GLY A 239 5.99 6.72 -15.10
CA GLY A 239 5.71 5.92 -13.90
C GLY A 239 6.98 5.64 -13.09
N LEU A 240 8.08 5.26 -13.75
CA LEU A 240 9.38 5.08 -13.09
C LEU A 240 9.91 6.39 -12.48
N ALA A 241 9.77 7.51 -13.20
CA ALA A 241 10.19 8.82 -12.67
C ALA A 241 9.37 9.24 -11.44
N VAL A 242 8.06 8.95 -11.42
CA VAL A 242 7.20 9.18 -10.26
C VAL A 242 7.64 8.34 -9.07
N ALA A 243 7.88 7.03 -9.28
CA ALA A 243 8.38 6.15 -8.22
C ALA A 243 9.73 6.62 -7.67
N ALA A 244 10.65 7.05 -8.55
CA ALA A 244 11.95 7.60 -8.14
C ALA A 244 11.79 8.90 -7.34
N ALA A 245 10.95 9.81 -7.82
CA ALA A 245 10.69 11.09 -7.14
C ALA A 245 10.08 10.87 -5.75
N GLY A 246 9.08 9.98 -5.64
CA GLY A 246 8.46 9.61 -4.38
C GLY A 246 9.48 9.03 -3.39
N MET A 247 10.25 8.03 -3.84
CA MET A 247 11.31 7.43 -3.03
C MET A 247 12.33 8.48 -2.53
N LEU A 248 12.78 9.37 -3.42
CA LEU A 248 13.77 10.40 -3.07
C LEU A 248 13.17 11.46 -2.13
N LEU A 249 11.92 11.86 -2.34
CA LEU A 249 11.25 12.83 -1.47
C LEU A 249 10.95 12.22 -0.09
N GLY A 250 10.33 11.04 -0.05
CA GLY A 250 9.99 10.37 1.20
C GLY A 250 11.23 10.05 2.02
N GLY A 251 12.20 9.36 1.42
CA GLY A 251 13.47 9.07 2.07
C GLY A 251 14.29 10.34 2.39
N GLY A 252 14.36 11.28 1.43
CA GLY A 252 15.12 12.51 1.59
C GLY A 252 14.68 13.39 2.77
N VAL A 253 13.36 13.48 3.01
CA VAL A 253 12.81 14.20 4.18
C VAL A 253 13.33 13.59 5.49
N ILE A 254 13.23 12.26 5.62
CA ILE A 254 13.70 11.58 6.84
C ILE A 254 15.21 11.65 6.98
N TRP A 255 15.95 11.54 5.87
CA TRP A 255 17.39 11.70 5.87
C TRP A 255 17.80 13.12 6.30
N GLY A 256 17.10 14.14 5.81
CA GLY A 256 17.27 15.53 6.25
C GLY A 256 17.02 15.71 7.75
N VAL A 257 15.91 15.16 8.27
CA VAL A 257 15.60 15.19 9.71
C VAL A 257 16.68 14.46 10.51
N ARG A 258 17.19 13.32 10.04
CA ARG A 258 18.28 12.58 10.70
C ARG A 258 19.57 13.41 10.77
N LEU A 259 19.95 14.08 9.67
CA LEU A 259 21.15 14.93 9.63
C LEU A 259 21.02 16.12 10.58
N VAL A 260 19.94 16.89 10.46
CA VAL A 260 19.72 18.08 11.30
C VAL A 260 19.57 17.68 12.76
N GLY A 261 18.79 16.65 13.06
CA GLY A 261 18.60 16.14 14.41
C GLY A 261 19.92 15.62 15.01
N GLY A 262 20.73 14.90 14.21
CA GLY A 262 22.05 14.44 14.63
C GLY A 262 22.99 15.59 14.98
N CYS A 263 23.01 16.65 14.17
CA CYS A 263 23.80 17.86 14.45
C CYS A 263 23.35 18.60 15.72
N VAL A 264 22.02 18.73 15.91
CA VAL A 264 21.45 19.46 17.06
C VAL A 264 21.59 18.67 18.35
N LEU A 265 21.22 17.38 18.32
CA LEU A 265 21.17 16.52 19.50
C LEU A 265 22.51 15.84 19.81
N ARG A 266 23.51 15.93 18.93
CA ARG A 266 24.79 15.23 18.99
C ARG A 266 24.68 13.73 19.25
N ARG A 267 23.59 13.11 18.78
CA ARG A 267 23.32 11.67 18.83
C ARG A 267 22.44 11.29 17.65
N GLU A 268 22.35 10.01 17.33
CA GLU A 268 21.44 9.56 16.29
C GLU A 268 20.01 9.91 16.66
N ALA A 269 19.35 10.72 15.80
CA ALA A 269 18.00 11.20 16.03
C ALA A 269 16.94 10.21 15.53
N MET A 270 17.28 9.35 14.53
CA MET A 270 16.33 8.48 13.86
C MET A 270 17.04 7.25 13.27
N GLY A 271 16.38 6.10 13.26
CA GLY A 271 16.91 4.86 12.72
C GLY A 271 17.01 4.86 11.19
N PHE A 272 17.85 3.99 10.64
CA PHE A 272 17.95 3.82 9.18
C PHE A 272 16.68 3.16 8.60
N GLY A 273 16.01 2.30 9.38
CA GLY A 273 14.74 1.66 8.98
C GLY A 273 13.62 2.66 8.67
N ASP A 274 13.56 3.78 9.42
CA ASP A 274 12.59 4.87 9.16
C ASP A 274 12.82 5.51 7.79
N PHE A 275 14.10 5.69 7.40
CA PHE A 275 14.45 6.19 6.07
C PHE A 275 13.95 5.25 4.96
N VAL A 276 14.21 3.95 5.08
CA VAL A 276 13.80 2.95 4.07
C VAL A 276 12.27 2.84 4.01
N MET A 277 11.60 2.88 5.16
CA MET A 277 10.15 2.86 5.23
C MET A 277 9.52 4.08 4.53
N MET A 278 10.03 5.27 4.78
CA MET A 278 9.52 6.48 4.13
C MET A 278 9.87 6.55 2.64
N ALA A 279 10.99 5.97 2.23
CA ALA A 279 11.30 5.79 0.81
C ALA A 279 10.35 4.79 0.11
N MET A 280 9.82 3.82 0.85
CA MET A 280 8.80 2.88 0.34
C MET A 280 7.43 3.54 0.21
N ILE A 281 7.05 4.42 1.14
CA ILE A 281 5.76 5.12 1.15
C ILE A 281 5.71 6.21 0.07
N GLY A 282 6.81 6.95 -0.13
CA GLY A 282 6.92 8.02 -1.12
C GLY A 282 6.95 7.51 -2.53
#